data_58b115c33d786d34b2feb5e4addb9739
#
_entry.id   58b115c33d786d34b2feb5e4addb9739
#
_cell.length_a   1.000
_cell.length_b   1.000
_cell.length_c   1.000
_cell.angle_alpha   90.00
_cell.angle_beta   90.00
_cell.angle_gamma   90.00
#
_symmetry.space_group_name_H-M   'P 1'
#
loop_
_entity.id
_entity.type
_entity.pdbx_description
1 polymer ?
#
loop_
_entity_poly.entity_id
_entity_poly.type
_entity_poly.pdbx_seq_one_letter_code
_entity_poly.pdbx_strand_id
1 'polypeptide(L)'
;MSPIAQGIPGLPDLTHPEELIKFGTQLIQGSLLFAFLIVALGVAIALISFSLRRNTSEQAIFFGEWSIRYSQLLKELQHLALILILVVTGFFLTSTLSNRYHYWEQAKVAQVAESVAGDKLEQIAPQVRYIVEEPYSYTTQVNGKIVKVTDKQKVTRYLNVAGSNIQVKIDQSVNVQSRSAIYLIDYTADYKIVNSLSDVNSFFFEAPPPLGYSLLSSYKVERDGTRLKQINPGDYGFPLQLEPGQETTIKVSYQAQGGPRWVYNATDQLLSQFRLTTIANFRNADFASGIVPHEIKSDGDSTQFTWIFDENVSVRNPFGVFTATKPIGKTGIMPRLLLLAPALFLWWILLLYLSLPMSLKNLAIAAGIFFACLLTLTYLARVMNAEIAWLIISLILLGFIYGLGANRHAALAAIICTIAGAILPVFALLIPFSGLTLSLAGLLSVGWLAIHH
;
A
#
# COMPACT_ATOMS: atom_id res chain seq x y z
N MET A 1 5.52 -13.42 7.96
CA MET A 1 5.82 -12.56 9.13
C MET A 1 6.21 -11.20 8.59
N SER A 2 5.29 -10.23 8.60
CA SER A 2 5.59 -8.85 8.27
C SER A 2 6.55 -8.28 9.33
N PRO A 3 7.57 -7.50 8.94
CA PRO A 3 8.40 -6.81 9.92
C PRO A 3 7.50 -5.86 10.70
N ILE A 4 7.36 -6.11 11.98
CA ILE A 4 6.73 -5.20 12.93
C ILE A 4 7.51 -3.89 12.79
N ALA A 5 6.87 -2.86 12.25
CA ALA A 5 7.42 -1.52 12.23
C ALA A 5 7.66 -1.16 13.71
N GLN A 6 8.92 -1.11 14.11
CA GLN A 6 9.30 -0.67 15.44
C GLN A 6 8.89 0.78 15.57
N GLY A 7 7.79 1.01 16.29
CA GLY A 7 7.35 2.35 16.64
C GLY A 7 8.48 3.07 17.43
N ILE A 8 8.51 4.39 17.37
CA ILE A 8 9.45 5.19 18.14
C ILE A 8 9.16 4.95 19.63
N PRO A 9 10.14 4.52 20.46
CA PRO A 9 9.90 4.26 21.87
C PRO A 9 9.28 5.46 22.57
N GLY A 10 8.13 5.26 23.22
CA GLY A 10 7.42 6.31 23.97
C GLY A 10 6.39 7.12 23.16
N LEU A 11 6.24 6.87 21.85
CA LEU A 11 5.16 7.45 21.05
C LEU A 11 4.15 6.37 20.65
N PRO A 12 2.83 6.68 20.69
CA PRO A 12 1.80 5.74 20.31
C PRO A 12 1.90 5.41 18.81
N ASP A 13 1.66 4.16 18.45
CA ASP A 13 1.59 3.76 17.06
C ASP A 13 0.28 4.27 16.44
N LEU A 14 0.40 5.03 15.33
CA LEU A 14 -0.74 5.56 14.58
C LEU A 14 -1.59 4.48 13.90
N THR A 15 -1.05 3.29 13.73
CA THR A 15 -1.79 2.17 13.18
C THR A 15 -2.75 1.55 14.20
N HIS A 16 -2.59 1.89 15.50
CA HIS A 16 -3.38 1.38 16.60
C HIS A 16 -4.13 2.53 17.30
N PRO A 17 -5.36 2.84 16.89
CA PRO A 17 -6.15 3.95 17.44
C PRO A 17 -6.38 3.81 18.97
N GLU A 18 -6.39 2.59 19.49
CA GLU A 18 -6.50 2.32 20.94
C GLU A 18 -5.30 2.84 21.73
N GLU A 19 -4.09 2.77 21.17
CA GLU A 19 -2.89 3.31 21.81
C GLU A 19 -2.91 4.85 21.87
N LEU A 20 -3.43 5.51 20.83
CA LEU A 20 -3.62 6.95 20.80
C LEU A 20 -4.65 7.42 21.84
N ILE A 21 -5.75 6.68 21.98
CA ILE A 21 -6.78 6.96 23.00
C ILE A 21 -6.19 6.76 24.40
N LYS A 22 -5.43 5.69 24.61
CA LYS A 22 -4.76 5.41 25.88
C LYS A 22 -3.76 6.50 26.23
N PHE A 23 -2.93 6.94 25.27
CA PHE A 23 -1.99 8.03 25.45
C PHE A 23 -2.70 9.35 25.77
N GLY A 24 -3.77 9.70 25.06
CA GLY A 24 -4.59 10.88 25.34
C GLY A 24 -5.20 10.83 26.75
N THR A 25 -5.69 9.67 27.14
CA THR A 25 -6.25 9.46 28.50
C THR A 25 -5.18 9.60 29.58
N GLN A 26 -3.97 9.08 29.38
CA GLN A 26 -2.84 9.25 30.30
C GLN A 26 -2.42 10.72 30.42
N LEU A 27 -2.42 11.45 29.33
CA LEU A 27 -2.15 12.89 29.31
C LEU A 27 -3.18 13.68 30.15
N ILE A 28 -4.47 13.37 30.01
CA ILE A 28 -5.54 13.97 30.81
C ILE A 28 -5.38 13.63 32.29
N GLN A 29 -5.13 12.37 32.61
CA GLN A 29 -4.92 11.93 34.01
C GLN A 29 -3.70 12.62 34.65
N GLY A 30 -2.58 12.71 33.92
CA GLY A 30 -1.39 13.44 34.37
C GLY A 30 -1.66 14.92 34.61
N SER A 31 -2.43 15.56 33.73
CA SER A 31 -2.80 16.97 33.86
C SER A 31 -3.75 17.24 35.02
N LEU A 32 -4.69 16.35 35.28
CA LEU A 32 -5.57 16.42 36.48
C LEU A 32 -4.80 16.29 37.76
N LEU A 33 -3.83 15.36 37.84
CA LEU A 33 -2.97 15.18 39.00
C LEU A 33 -2.12 16.45 39.24
N PHE A 34 -1.58 17.03 38.18
CA PHE A 34 -0.82 18.28 38.25
C PHE A 34 -1.70 19.46 38.73
N ALA A 35 -2.92 19.58 38.21
CA ALA A 35 -3.88 20.60 38.61
C ALA A 35 -4.25 20.44 40.10
N PHE A 36 -4.46 19.19 40.57
CA PHE A 36 -4.73 18.90 41.98
C PHE A 36 -3.58 19.32 42.88
N LEU A 37 -2.32 19.05 42.51
CA LEU A 37 -1.14 19.47 43.29
C LEU A 37 -1.06 20.99 43.43
N ILE A 38 -1.40 21.72 42.37
CA ILE A 38 -1.39 23.19 42.39
C ILE A 38 -2.49 23.74 43.29
N VAL A 39 -3.69 23.18 43.23
CA VAL A 39 -4.80 23.55 44.12
C VAL A 39 -4.42 23.24 45.56
N ALA A 40 -3.84 22.08 45.82
CA ALA A 40 -3.39 21.68 47.17
C ALA A 40 -2.32 22.64 47.71
N LEU A 41 -1.38 23.06 46.87
CA LEU A 41 -0.37 24.06 47.22
C LEU A 41 -1.02 25.43 47.55
N GLY A 42 -2.01 25.85 46.76
CA GLY A 42 -2.77 27.07 47.01
C GLY A 42 -3.52 27.06 48.33
N VAL A 43 -4.17 25.93 48.67
CA VAL A 43 -4.87 25.72 49.93
C VAL A 43 -3.86 25.75 51.09
N ALA A 44 -2.70 25.09 50.93
CA ALA A 44 -1.66 25.10 51.96
C ALA A 44 -1.14 26.51 52.25
N ILE A 45 -0.86 27.28 51.18
CA ILE A 45 -0.43 28.70 51.30
C ILE A 45 -1.51 29.54 52.00
N ALA A 46 -2.79 29.35 51.63
CA ALA A 46 -3.91 30.07 52.24
C ALA A 46 -4.07 29.74 53.73
N LEU A 47 -3.94 28.47 54.11
CA LEU A 47 -4.01 28.03 55.53
C LEU A 47 -2.84 28.58 56.34
N ILE A 48 -1.64 28.55 55.78
CA ILE A 48 -0.46 29.12 56.46
C ILE A 48 -0.63 30.64 56.59
N SER A 49 -1.09 31.33 55.59
CA SER A 49 -1.35 32.80 55.61
C SER A 49 -2.41 33.14 56.67
N PHE A 50 -3.45 32.33 56.80
CA PHE A 50 -4.50 32.51 57.80
C PHE A 50 -3.98 32.27 59.21
N SER A 51 -3.15 31.26 59.44
CA SER A 51 -2.53 30.92 60.73
C SER A 51 -1.57 32.03 61.22
N LEU A 52 -0.80 32.61 60.29
CA LEU A 52 0.21 33.62 60.61
C LEU A 52 -0.33 35.06 60.77
N ARG A 53 -1.57 35.30 60.37
CA ARG A 53 -2.24 36.60 60.54
C ARG A 53 -2.36 36.98 62.02
N ARG A 54 -2.04 36.09 62.93
CA ARG A 54 -2.07 36.28 64.40
C ARG A 54 -0.73 36.69 65.04
N ASN A 55 0.41 36.58 64.30
CA ASN A 55 1.73 36.85 64.85
C ASN A 55 2.64 37.63 63.89
N THR A 56 3.09 38.82 64.29
CA THR A 56 4.19 39.70 63.78
C THR A 56 4.13 40.21 62.33
N SER A 57 4.41 41.53 62.18
CA SER A 57 4.30 42.29 60.92
C SER A 57 5.26 41.86 59.80
N GLU A 58 6.44 41.34 60.07
CA GLU A 58 7.42 40.94 59.06
C GLU A 58 7.01 39.63 58.33
N GLN A 59 6.41 38.71 59.02
CA GLN A 59 5.92 37.46 58.38
C GLN A 59 4.72 37.70 57.50
N ALA A 60 3.90 38.71 57.79
CA ALA A 60 2.76 39.07 56.94
C ALA A 60 3.22 39.66 55.58
N ILE A 61 4.34 40.37 55.51
CA ILE A 61 4.91 40.89 54.28
C ILE A 61 5.44 39.76 53.40
N PHE A 62 6.18 38.82 53.99
CA PHE A 62 6.70 37.66 53.23
C PHE A 62 5.59 36.81 52.63
N PHE A 63 4.51 36.54 53.35
CA PHE A 63 3.36 35.81 52.83
C PHE A 63 2.53 36.61 51.83
N GLY A 64 2.53 37.95 51.93
CA GLY A 64 1.93 38.81 50.93
C GLY A 64 2.61 38.68 49.57
N GLU A 65 3.95 38.68 49.55
CA GLU A 65 4.72 38.46 48.34
C GLU A 65 4.48 37.04 47.71
N TRP A 66 4.41 35.99 48.56
CA TRP A 66 4.11 34.66 48.09
C TRP A 66 2.69 34.55 47.53
N SER A 67 1.71 35.21 48.11
CA SER A 67 0.34 35.24 47.61
C SER A 67 0.26 35.96 46.22
N ILE A 68 1.01 37.02 46.03
CA ILE A 68 1.10 37.73 44.77
C ILE A 68 1.76 36.80 43.69
N ARG A 69 2.88 36.19 44.04
CA ARG A 69 3.54 35.22 43.13
C ARG A 69 2.65 34.05 42.76
N TYR A 70 1.89 33.50 43.72
CA TYR A 70 0.94 32.46 43.48
C TYR A 70 -0.21 32.92 42.58
N SER A 71 -0.72 34.15 42.74
CA SER A 71 -1.75 34.70 41.88
C SER A 71 -1.26 34.91 40.41
N GLN A 72 0.01 35.30 40.27
CA GLN A 72 0.67 35.37 38.93
C GLN A 72 0.80 33.98 38.32
N LEU A 73 1.25 33.01 39.09
CA LEU A 73 1.36 31.59 38.64
C LEU A 73 -0.01 31.02 38.25
N LEU A 74 -1.08 31.36 38.95
CA LEU A 74 -2.45 30.96 38.57
C LEU A 74 -2.91 31.59 37.25
N LYS A 75 -2.51 32.84 36.97
CA LYS A 75 -2.79 33.49 35.67
C LYS A 75 -2.04 32.82 34.53
N GLU A 76 -0.75 32.49 34.72
CA GLU A 76 0.05 31.77 33.73
C GLU A 76 -0.47 30.34 33.49
N LEU A 77 -0.99 29.71 34.53
CA LEU A 77 -1.61 28.40 34.46
C LEU A 77 -2.85 28.35 33.56
N GLN A 78 -3.62 29.45 33.48
CA GLN A 78 -4.77 29.48 32.56
C GLN A 78 -4.30 29.36 31.11
N HIS A 79 -3.19 29.97 30.73
CA HIS A 79 -2.61 29.83 29.39
C HIS A 79 -2.09 28.42 29.15
N LEU A 80 -1.41 27.83 30.14
CA LEU A 80 -0.88 26.47 30.08
C LEU A 80 -1.99 25.41 30.01
N ALA A 81 -3.07 25.59 30.76
CA ALA A 81 -4.26 24.72 30.71
C ALA A 81 -4.94 24.78 29.35
N LEU A 82 -5.05 25.97 28.73
CA LEU A 82 -5.64 26.10 27.40
C LEU A 82 -4.76 25.37 26.35
N ILE A 83 -3.44 25.57 26.38
CA ILE A 83 -2.52 24.85 25.49
C ILE A 83 -2.67 23.35 25.65
N LEU A 84 -2.75 22.86 26.89
CA LEU A 84 -2.93 21.44 27.17
C LEU A 84 -4.24 20.90 26.60
N ILE A 85 -5.36 21.62 26.81
CA ILE A 85 -6.66 21.26 26.23
C ILE A 85 -6.60 21.20 24.69
N LEU A 86 -5.95 22.17 24.06
CA LEU A 86 -5.80 22.20 22.62
C LEU A 86 -4.94 21.05 22.09
N VAL A 87 -3.85 20.70 22.82
CA VAL A 87 -2.99 19.55 22.48
C VAL A 87 -3.77 18.25 22.58
N VAL A 88 -4.49 18.04 23.69
CA VAL A 88 -5.30 16.83 23.90
C VAL A 88 -6.40 16.73 22.82
N THR A 89 -7.11 17.82 22.57
CA THR A 89 -8.13 17.87 21.51
C THR A 89 -7.52 17.57 20.13
N GLY A 90 -6.34 18.13 19.85
CA GLY A 90 -5.59 17.86 18.62
C GLY A 90 -5.19 16.39 18.49
N PHE A 91 -4.76 15.75 19.58
CA PHE A 91 -4.46 14.30 19.58
C PHE A 91 -5.70 13.47 19.28
N PHE A 92 -6.83 13.73 19.89
CA PHE A 92 -8.08 13.01 19.61
C PHE A 92 -8.54 13.22 18.18
N LEU A 93 -8.45 14.47 17.66
CA LEU A 93 -8.80 14.77 16.27
C LEU A 93 -7.88 14.05 15.29
N THR A 94 -6.56 14.09 15.50
CA THR A 94 -5.59 13.41 14.65
C THR A 94 -5.71 11.90 14.72
N SER A 95 -6.05 11.33 15.89
CA SER A 95 -6.37 9.91 16.05
C SER A 95 -7.56 9.50 15.16
N THR A 96 -8.65 10.28 15.21
CA THR A 96 -9.84 10.03 14.38
C THR A 96 -9.52 10.11 12.89
N LEU A 97 -8.74 11.09 12.49
CA LEU A 97 -8.32 11.28 11.09
C LEU A 97 -7.40 10.15 10.63
N SER A 98 -6.43 9.78 11.47
CA SER A 98 -5.50 8.68 11.21
C SER A 98 -6.25 7.37 11.01
N ASN A 99 -7.22 7.06 11.89
CA ASN A 99 -8.02 5.85 11.81
C ASN A 99 -8.83 5.81 10.50
N ARG A 100 -9.51 6.90 10.14
CA ARG A 100 -10.24 7.00 8.87
C ARG A 100 -9.33 6.84 7.66
N TYR A 101 -8.14 7.44 7.70
CA TYR A 101 -7.16 7.33 6.64
C TYR A 101 -6.61 5.90 6.54
N HIS A 102 -6.33 5.26 7.65
CA HIS A 102 -5.85 3.88 7.72
C HIS A 102 -6.87 2.90 7.11
N TYR A 103 -8.15 3.00 7.46
CA TYR A 103 -9.20 2.18 6.84
C TYR A 103 -9.31 2.42 5.33
N TRP A 104 -9.18 3.65 4.89
CA TRP A 104 -9.18 3.96 3.46
C TRP A 104 -7.96 3.38 2.74
N GLU A 105 -6.77 3.45 3.34
CA GLU A 105 -5.55 2.82 2.82
C GLU A 105 -5.69 1.31 2.77
N GLN A 106 -6.16 0.68 3.84
CA GLN A 106 -6.39 -0.76 3.87
C GLN A 106 -7.37 -1.20 2.78
N ALA A 107 -8.46 -0.48 2.57
CA ALA A 107 -9.40 -0.75 1.49
C ALA A 107 -8.74 -0.63 0.12
N LYS A 108 -7.86 0.37 -0.08
CA LYS A 108 -7.12 0.55 -1.33
C LYS A 108 -6.06 -0.54 -1.54
N VAL A 109 -5.33 -0.92 -0.48
CA VAL A 109 -4.36 -2.03 -0.51
C VAL A 109 -5.09 -3.36 -0.77
N ALA A 110 -6.24 -3.59 -0.12
CA ALA A 110 -7.08 -4.77 -0.38
C ALA A 110 -7.54 -4.81 -1.84
N GLN A 111 -7.99 -3.69 -2.39
CA GLN A 111 -8.40 -3.59 -3.81
C GLN A 111 -7.23 -3.88 -4.76
N VAL A 112 -6.01 -3.40 -4.46
CA VAL A 112 -4.81 -3.70 -5.24
C VAL A 112 -4.42 -5.17 -5.06
N ALA A 113 -4.45 -5.69 -3.84
CA ALA A 113 -4.17 -7.10 -3.56
C ALA A 113 -5.18 -8.02 -4.27
N GLU A 114 -6.46 -7.66 -4.29
CA GLU A 114 -7.53 -8.36 -4.99
C GLU A 114 -7.32 -8.31 -6.51
N SER A 115 -6.88 -7.18 -7.06
CA SER A 115 -6.55 -7.07 -8.48
C SER A 115 -5.30 -7.86 -8.88
N VAL A 116 -4.36 -8.06 -7.95
CA VAL A 116 -3.11 -8.83 -8.17
C VAL A 116 -3.28 -10.32 -7.83
N ALA A 117 -4.04 -10.64 -6.79
CA ALA A 117 -4.28 -12.01 -6.27
C ALA A 117 -5.68 -12.54 -6.57
N GLY A 118 -6.58 -11.72 -7.15
CA GLY A 118 -7.93 -12.10 -7.54
C GLY A 118 -7.96 -13.16 -8.63
N ASP A 119 -9.15 -13.58 -9.02
CA ASP A 119 -9.39 -14.58 -10.04
C ASP A 119 -8.55 -14.31 -11.28
N LYS A 120 -7.58 -15.16 -11.53
CA LYS A 120 -6.70 -15.08 -12.68
C LYS A 120 -7.12 -16.12 -13.71
N LEU A 121 -7.03 -15.77 -14.96
CA LEU A 121 -7.05 -16.73 -16.05
C LEU A 121 -5.62 -17.25 -16.24
N GLU A 122 -5.39 -18.51 -15.90
CA GLU A 122 -4.08 -19.13 -15.97
C GLU A 122 -4.05 -20.21 -17.04
N GLN A 123 -3.36 -19.97 -18.13
CA GLN A 123 -3.10 -20.96 -19.16
C GLN A 123 -1.91 -21.81 -18.75
N ILE A 124 -2.17 -23.08 -18.50
CA ILE A 124 -1.14 -24.09 -18.25
C ILE A 124 -0.52 -24.51 -19.57
N ALA A 125 0.80 -24.63 -19.62
CA ALA A 125 1.51 -25.17 -20.78
C ALA A 125 1.03 -26.58 -21.12
N PRO A 126 0.80 -26.90 -22.41
CA PRO A 126 0.42 -28.24 -22.80
C PRO A 126 1.58 -29.22 -22.59
N GLN A 127 1.26 -30.48 -22.37
CA GLN A 127 2.22 -31.55 -22.14
C GLN A 127 1.99 -32.68 -23.16
N VAL A 128 3.07 -33.36 -23.51
CA VAL A 128 2.99 -34.57 -24.36
C VAL A 128 3.31 -35.78 -23.50
N ARG A 129 2.27 -36.52 -23.13
CA ARG A 129 2.36 -37.68 -22.27
C ARG A 129 2.55 -38.96 -23.10
N TYR A 130 3.39 -39.87 -22.62
CA TYR A 130 3.54 -41.21 -23.15
C TYR A 130 3.68 -42.25 -22.02
N ILE A 131 3.45 -43.53 -22.34
CA ILE A 131 3.50 -44.62 -21.37
C ILE A 131 4.59 -45.61 -21.81
N VAL A 132 5.51 -45.88 -20.88
CA VAL A 132 6.57 -46.89 -21.07
C VAL A 132 6.40 -48.01 -20.04
N GLU A 133 6.80 -49.23 -20.43
CA GLU A 133 6.91 -50.34 -19.51
C GLU A 133 8.33 -50.42 -18.95
N GLU A 134 8.47 -50.20 -17.65
CA GLU A 134 9.73 -50.29 -16.96
C GLU A 134 9.79 -51.53 -16.07
N PRO A 135 10.94 -52.24 -15.97
CA PRO A 135 11.08 -53.38 -15.10
C PRO A 135 11.05 -52.92 -13.63
N TYR A 136 10.16 -53.52 -12.87
CA TYR A 136 10.03 -53.30 -11.42
C TYR A 136 10.40 -54.60 -10.70
N SER A 137 11.33 -54.55 -9.74
CA SER A 137 11.74 -55.70 -8.97
C SER A 137 11.33 -55.56 -7.51
N TYR A 138 10.66 -56.53 -6.98
CA TYR A 138 10.29 -56.63 -5.57
C TYR A 138 10.66 -58.00 -4.98
N THR A 139 10.88 -58.07 -3.68
CA THR A 139 11.14 -59.31 -2.96
C THR A 139 9.85 -59.80 -2.30
N THR A 140 9.52 -61.05 -2.57
CA THR A 140 8.37 -61.75 -1.92
C THR A 140 8.82 -63.05 -1.29
N GLN A 141 8.10 -63.51 -0.29
CA GLN A 141 8.40 -64.78 0.36
C GLN A 141 7.47 -65.86 -0.20
N VAL A 142 8.09 -66.83 -0.88
CA VAL A 142 7.36 -68.01 -1.41
C VAL A 142 7.92 -69.26 -0.70
N ASN A 143 7.07 -70.01 -0.02
CA ASN A 143 7.41 -71.24 0.72
C ASN A 143 8.60 -71.00 1.72
N GLY A 144 8.62 -69.88 2.42
CA GLY A 144 9.67 -69.56 3.39
C GLY A 144 10.99 -69.05 2.79
N LYS A 145 11.14 -68.99 1.47
CA LYS A 145 12.31 -68.48 0.77
C LYS A 145 12.03 -67.10 0.20
N ILE A 146 12.94 -66.16 0.35
CA ILE A 146 12.90 -64.84 -0.25
C ILE A 146 13.24 -64.99 -1.74
N VAL A 147 12.32 -64.63 -2.61
CA VAL A 147 12.51 -64.67 -4.06
C VAL A 147 12.36 -63.24 -4.60
N LYS A 148 13.31 -62.84 -5.45
CA LYS A 148 13.24 -61.58 -6.20
C LYS A 148 12.39 -61.82 -7.45
N VAL A 149 11.25 -61.16 -7.52
CA VAL A 149 10.37 -61.18 -8.68
C VAL A 149 10.58 -59.88 -9.47
N THR A 150 10.77 -60.03 -10.79
CA THR A 150 10.83 -58.89 -11.71
C THR A 150 9.55 -58.88 -12.53
N ASP A 151 8.79 -57.80 -12.46
CA ASP A 151 7.56 -57.58 -13.19
C ASP A 151 7.68 -56.30 -14.01
N LYS A 152 6.75 -56.03 -14.91
CA LYS A 152 6.70 -54.83 -15.72
C LYS A 152 5.65 -53.87 -15.17
N GLN A 153 6.06 -52.65 -14.93
CA GLN A 153 5.17 -51.58 -14.47
C GLN A 153 5.03 -50.51 -15.57
N LYS A 154 3.79 -50.06 -15.81
CA LYS A 154 3.51 -48.94 -16.72
C LYS A 154 3.81 -47.62 -16.01
N VAL A 155 4.77 -46.85 -16.56
CA VAL A 155 5.18 -45.57 -16.03
C VAL A 155 4.81 -44.50 -17.04
N THR A 156 4.19 -43.41 -16.53
CA THR A 156 3.89 -42.22 -17.30
C THR A 156 5.13 -41.31 -17.39
N ARG A 157 5.46 -40.91 -18.60
CA ARG A 157 6.55 -39.99 -18.89
C ARG A 157 6.04 -38.85 -19.75
N TYR A 158 6.79 -37.72 -19.75
CA TYR A 158 6.42 -36.55 -20.52
C TYR A 158 7.55 -36.17 -21.46
N LEU A 159 7.18 -35.72 -22.65
CA LEU A 159 8.08 -35.13 -23.63
C LEU A 159 7.86 -33.61 -23.66
N ASN A 160 8.92 -32.86 -23.72
CA ASN A 160 8.86 -31.42 -23.84
C ASN A 160 8.37 -30.99 -25.22
N VAL A 161 7.62 -29.88 -25.25
CA VAL A 161 7.23 -29.24 -26.51
C VAL A 161 8.46 -28.59 -27.13
N ALA A 162 8.74 -28.88 -28.41
CA ALA A 162 9.95 -28.40 -29.09
C ALA A 162 9.91 -26.91 -29.44
N GLY A 163 8.70 -26.36 -29.61
CA GLY A 163 8.52 -24.93 -29.85
C GLY A 163 7.08 -24.50 -29.62
N SER A 164 6.87 -23.22 -29.29
CA SER A 164 5.54 -22.68 -29.03
C SER A 164 5.43 -21.25 -29.57
N ASN A 165 4.38 -20.99 -30.37
CA ASN A 165 4.05 -19.65 -30.83
C ASN A 165 2.63 -19.32 -30.39
N ILE A 166 2.52 -18.43 -29.39
CA ILE A 166 1.28 -18.15 -28.68
C ILE A 166 0.89 -16.70 -28.95
N GLN A 167 -0.36 -16.48 -29.34
CA GLN A 167 -0.96 -15.17 -29.53
C GLN A 167 -2.21 -15.05 -28.67
N VAL A 168 -2.28 -13.97 -27.92
CA VAL A 168 -3.39 -13.71 -26.99
C VAL A 168 -3.87 -12.28 -27.20
N LYS A 169 -5.16 -12.13 -27.48
CA LYS A 169 -5.82 -10.81 -27.46
C LYS A 169 -6.68 -10.72 -26.21
N ILE A 170 -6.56 -9.61 -25.52
CA ILE A 170 -7.27 -9.39 -24.25
C ILE A 170 -8.05 -8.09 -24.39
N ASP A 171 -9.36 -8.20 -24.38
CA ASP A 171 -10.27 -7.09 -24.24
C ASP A 171 -10.77 -6.99 -22.80
N GLN A 172 -10.94 -5.76 -22.30
CA GLN A 172 -11.41 -5.50 -20.96
C GLN A 172 -12.85 -5.00 -20.98
N SER A 173 -13.73 -5.67 -20.25
CA SER A 173 -15.06 -5.19 -19.90
C SER A 173 -15.09 -4.80 -18.42
N VAL A 174 -15.67 -3.65 -18.10
CA VAL A 174 -15.80 -3.17 -16.71
C VAL A 174 -17.26 -3.29 -16.27
N ASN A 175 -17.47 -4.01 -15.20
CA ASN A 175 -18.80 -4.06 -14.58
C ASN A 175 -19.09 -2.71 -13.91
N VAL A 176 -20.16 -2.04 -14.34
CA VAL A 176 -20.55 -0.69 -13.90
C VAL A 176 -20.88 -0.64 -12.40
N GLN A 177 -21.40 -1.74 -11.83
CA GLN A 177 -21.83 -1.80 -10.44
C GLN A 177 -20.67 -2.11 -9.47
N SER A 178 -19.87 -3.14 -9.77
CA SER A 178 -18.77 -3.57 -8.91
C SER A 178 -17.45 -2.91 -9.22
N ARG A 179 -17.34 -2.20 -10.37
CA ARG A 179 -16.08 -1.68 -10.94
C ARG A 179 -15.01 -2.74 -11.14
N SER A 180 -15.38 -4.01 -11.10
CA SER A 180 -14.48 -5.11 -11.40
C SER A 180 -14.24 -5.21 -12.90
N ALA A 181 -13.00 -5.40 -13.30
CA ALA A 181 -12.64 -5.65 -14.68
C ALA A 181 -12.78 -7.15 -14.98
N ILE A 182 -13.38 -7.47 -16.13
CA ILE A 182 -13.48 -8.83 -16.66
C ILE A 182 -12.70 -8.85 -17.96
N TYR A 183 -11.82 -9.84 -18.12
CA TYR A 183 -11.10 -10.05 -19.36
C TYR A 183 -11.88 -10.97 -20.30
N LEU A 184 -11.92 -10.57 -21.57
CA LEU A 184 -12.35 -11.40 -22.69
C LEU A 184 -11.07 -11.75 -23.47
N ILE A 185 -10.78 -13.04 -23.55
CA ILE A 185 -9.53 -13.53 -24.12
C ILE A 185 -9.83 -14.30 -25.39
N ASP A 186 -9.09 -13.99 -26.44
CA ASP A 186 -9.00 -14.77 -27.66
C ASP A 186 -7.59 -15.37 -27.74
N TYR A 187 -7.49 -16.67 -27.54
CA TYR A 187 -6.25 -17.42 -27.46
C TYR A 187 -6.05 -18.26 -28.70
N THR A 188 -4.86 -18.18 -29.29
CA THR A 188 -4.41 -19.05 -30.38
C THR A 188 -2.94 -19.39 -30.15
N ALA A 189 -2.61 -20.67 -30.23
CA ALA A 189 -1.25 -21.15 -30.06
C ALA A 189 -0.93 -22.30 -31.01
N ASP A 190 0.27 -22.27 -31.58
CA ASP A 190 0.83 -23.35 -32.37
C ASP A 190 1.96 -24.00 -31.56
N TYR A 191 1.85 -25.31 -31.33
CA TYR A 191 2.81 -26.10 -30.56
C TYR A 191 3.50 -27.11 -31.46
N LYS A 192 4.83 -27.02 -31.58
CA LYS A 192 5.66 -27.93 -32.34
C LYS A 192 6.09 -29.11 -31.44
N ILE A 193 5.79 -30.32 -31.86
CA ILE A 193 6.13 -31.54 -31.15
C ILE A 193 7.04 -32.37 -32.05
N VAL A 194 8.13 -32.88 -31.47
CA VAL A 194 9.08 -33.77 -32.18
C VAL A 194 9.23 -35.03 -31.36
N ASN A 195 9.00 -36.19 -31.97
CA ASN A 195 9.26 -37.47 -31.35
C ASN A 195 10.77 -37.75 -31.34
N SER A 196 11.43 -37.53 -30.23
CA SER A 196 12.86 -37.83 -30.05
C SER A 196 13.14 -39.23 -29.53
N LEU A 197 12.10 -40.08 -29.37
CA LEU A 197 12.21 -41.42 -28.84
C LEU A 197 12.24 -42.46 -29.97
N SER A 198 13.06 -43.49 -29.82
CA SER A 198 13.18 -44.59 -30.81
C SER A 198 12.09 -45.64 -30.70
N ASP A 199 11.56 -45.85 -29.47
CA ASP A 199 10.76 -47.04 -29.14
C ASP A 199 9.30 -46.72 -28.80
N VAL A 200 8.89 -45.45 -28.91
CA VAL A 200 7.53 -44.99 -28.59
C VAL A 200 6.95 -44.22 -29.75
N ASN A 201 5.76 -44.65 -30.21
CA ASN A 201 5.03 -44.03 -31.32
C ASN A 201 3.67 -43.46 -30.88
N SER A 202 3.21 -43.81 -29.67
CA SER A 202 1.89 -43.44 -29.15
C SER A 202 2.01 -42.41 -28.05
N PHE A 203 1.44 -41.24 -28.23
CA PHE A 203 1.46 -40.10 -27.32
C PHE A 203 0.06 -39.57 -27.07
N PHE A 204 -0.07 -38.75 -26.01
CA PHE A 204 -1.26 -37.96 -25.73
C PHE A 204 -0.85 -36.51 -25.58
N PHE A 205 -1.37 -35.68 -26.43
CA PHE A 205 -1.21 -34.23 -26.27
C PHE A 205 -2.26 -33.74 -25.27
N GLU A 206 -1.80 -33.25 -24.12
CA GLU A 206 -2.65 -32.77 -23.03
C GLU A 206 -2.66 -31.22 -23.08
N ALA A 207 -3.79 -30.63 -23.44
CA ALA A 207 -3.99 -29.19 -23.54
C ALA A 207 -5.19 -28.80 -22.67
N PRO A 208 -5.00 -28.60 -21.35
CA PRO A 208 -6.09 -28.18 -20.47
C PRO A 208 -6.55 -26.75 -20.81
N PRO A 209 -7.85 -26.45 -20.63
CA PRO A 209 -8.34 -25.09 -20.71
C PRO A 209 -7.71 -24.21 -19.63
N PRO A 210 -7.75 -22.87 -19.76
CA PRO A 210 -7.21 -21.99 -18.72
C PRO A 210 -7.93 -22.19 -17.40
N LEU A 211 -7.23 -22.17 -16.30
CA LEU A 211 -7.83 -22.17 -14.95
C LEU A 211 -8.48 -20.80 -14.67
N GLY A 212 -9.55 -20.80 -13.87
CA GLY A 212 -10.23 -19.57 -13.43
C GLY A 212 -11.13 -18.91 -14.47
N TYR A 213 -11.50 -19.61 -15.55
CA TYR A 213 -12.49 -19.08 -16.49
C TYR A 213 -13.91 -19.13 -15.90
N SER A 214 -14.68 -18.09 -16.17
CA SER A 214 -16.12 -18.05 -15.90
C SER A 214 -16.93 -18.56 -17.09
N LEU A 215 -16.43 -18.32 -18.31
CA LEU A 215 -17.00 -18.81 -19.56
C LEU A 215 -15.88 -19.25 -20.48
N LEU A 216 -16.01 -20.42 -21.08
CA LEU A 216 -15.13 -20.95 -22.11
C LEU A 216 -15.97 -21.28 -23.34
N SER A 217 -15.55 -20.77 -24.49
CA SER A 217 -16.22 -21.02 -25.77
C SER A 217 -15.22 -21.31 -26.87
N SER A 218 -15.69 -21.92 -27.95
CA SER A 218 -14.93 -22.19 -29.19
C SER A 218 -13.62 -22.96 -28.97
N TYR A 219 -13.54 -23.80 -27.91
CA TYR A 219 -12.35 -24.60 -27.65
C TYR A 219 -12.12 -25.64 -28.75
N LYS A 220 -10.93 -25.59 -29.36
CA LYS A 220 -10.52 -26.44 -30.47
C LYS A 220 -9.06 -26.83 -30.36
N VAL A 221 -8.77 -28.10 -30.66
CA VAL A 221 -7.41 -28.59 -30.85
C VAL A 221 -7.36 -29.21 -32.25
N GLU A 222 -6.43 -28.73 -33.07
CA GLU A 222 -6.34 -29.10 -34.50
C GLU A 222 -4.91 -29.55 -34.81
N ARG A 223 -4.79 -30.58 -35.63
CA ARG A 223 -3.55 -31.04 -36.27
C ARG A 223 -3.71 -30.94 -37.79
N ASP A 224 -2.84 -30.19 -38.45
CA ASP A 224 -2.86 -30.02 -39.89
C ASP A 224 -4.25 -29.60 -40.44
N GLY A 225 -4.95 -28.69 -39.70
CA GLY A 225 -6.29 -28.21 -40.02
C GLY A 225 -7.43 -29.21 -39.68
N THR A 226 -7.12 -30.40 -39.20
CA THR A 226 -8.11 -31.39 -38.79
C THR A 226 -8.34 -31.34 -37.30
N ARG A 227 -9.59 -31.17 -36.87
CA ARG A 227 -9.95 -31.13 -35.45
C ARG A 227 -9.74 -32.48 -34.79
N LEU A 228 -8.94 -32.51 -33.74
CA LEU A 228 -8.76 -33.69 -32.89
C LEU A 228 -9.97 -33.87 -31.97
N LYS A 229 -10.35 -35.15 -31.77
CA LYS A 229 -11.46 -35.48 -30.88
C LYS A 229 -10.92 -35.98 -29.53
N GLN A 230 -11.58 -35.59 -28.47
CA GLN A 230 -11.34 -36.10 -27.13
C GLN A 230 -11.75 -37.59 -27.08
N ILE A 231 -11.06 -38.40 -26.30
CA ILE A 231 -11.43 -39.78 -26.05
C ILE A 231 -12.69 -39.84 -25.21
N ASN A 232 -12.72 -39.09 -24.11
CA ASN A 232 -13.89 -38.97 -23.24
C ASN A 232 -14.31 -37.49 -23.12
N PRO A 233 -15.59 -37.21 -22.95
CA PRO A 233 -16.07 -35.86 -22.64
C PRO A 233 -15.41 -35.31 -21.35
N GLY A 234 -14.79 -34.13 -21.44
CA GLY A 234 -14.08 -33.53 -20.31
C GLY A 234 -12.62 -33.96 -20.16
N ASP A 235 -12.14 -34.91 -20.94
CA ASP A 235 -10.72 -35.24 -21.04
C ASP A 235 -10.06 -34.35 -22.09
N TYR A 236 -9.01 -33.64 -21.68
CA TYR A 236 -8.24 -32.74 -22.56
C TYR A 236 -6.98 -33.39 -23.12
N GLY A 237 -6.90 -34.71 -23.10
CA GLY A 237 -5.88 -35.54 -23.72
C GLY A 237 -6.28 -36.00 -25.14
N PHE A 238 -5.47 -35.64 -26.14
CA PHE A 238 -5.71 -35.95 -27.53
C PHE A 238 -4.70 -36.98 -28.02
N PRO A 239 -5.14 -38.17 -28.55
CA PRO A 239 -4.24 -39.20 -29.01
C PRO A 239 -3.43 -38.70 -30.22
N LEU A 240 -2.14 -39.02 -30.21
CA LEU A 240 -1.19 -38.62 -31.22
C LEU A 240 -0.26 -39.79 -31.57
N GLN A 241 -0.18 -40.11 -32.85
CA GLN A 241 0.75 -41.10 -33.40
C GLN A 241 1.88 -40.34 -34.13
N LEU A 242 3.13 -40.62 -33.70
CA LEU A 242 4.32 -40.01 -34.30
C LEU A 242 5.42 -41.08 -34.41
N GLU A 243 5.93 -41.27 -35.60
CA GLU A 243 7.11 -42.10 -35.86
C GLU A 243 8.38 -41.46 -35.25
N PRO A 244 9.42 -42.22 -34.92
CA PRO A 244 10.67 -41.72 -34.45
C PRO A 244 11.25 -40.62 -35.38
N GLY A 245 11.60 -39.46 -34.80
CA GLY A 245 12.08 -38.29 -35.55
C GLY A 245 10.99 -37.49 -36.26
N GLN A 246 9.73 -37.91 -36.25
CA GLN A 246 8.64 -37.19 -36.88
C GLN A 246 8.26 -35.95 -36.07
N GLU A 247 8.03 -34.83 -36.76
CA GLU A 247 7.51 -33.60 -36.17
C GLU A 247 6.06 -33.33 -36.62
N THR A 248 5.30 -32.66 -35.77
CA THR A 248 3.97 -32.18 -36.07
C THR A 248 3.69 -30.85 -35.33
N THR A 249 2.74 -30.11 -35.87
CA THR A 249 2.27 -28.87 -35.20
C THR A 249 0.81 -29.03 -34.80
N ILE A 250 0.52 -28.75 -33.53
CA ILE A 250 -0.82 -28.77 -32.99
C ILE A 250 -1.24 -27.34 -32.67
N LYS A 251 -2.38 -26.93 -33.22
CA LYS A 251 -3.00 -25.65 -32.96
C LYS A 251 -4.06 -25.76 -31.89
N VAL A 252 -3.98 -24.89 -30.88
CA VAL A 252 -4.99 -24.77 -29.82
C VAL A 252 -5.61 -23.40 -29.91
N SER A 253 -6.94 -23.30 -29.90
CA SER A 253 -7.64 -22.02 -29.90
C SER A 253 -8.89 -22.08 -29.05
N TYR A 254 -9.19 -20.96 -28.36
CA TYR A 254 -10.40 -20.81 -27.56
C TYR A 254 -10.68 -19.33 -27.27
N GLN A 255 -11.91 -19.06 -26.81
CA GLN A 255 -12.29 -17.80 -26.19
C GLN A 255 -12.67 -18.04 -24.74
N ALA A 256 -12.18 -17.19 -23.82
CA ALA A 256 -12.46 -17.32 -22.41
C ALA A 256 -12.80 -15.96 -21.78
N GLN A 257 -13.61 -16.01 -20.71
CA GLN A 257 -13.88 -14.84 -19.87
C GLN A 257 -13.48 -15.16 -18.43
N GLY A 258 -12.93 -14.19 -17.72
CA GLY A 258 -12.51 -14.37 -16.32
C GLY A 258 -11.94 -13.12 -15.69
N GLY A 259 -11.20 -13.27 -14.61
CA GLY A 259 -10.67 -12.20 -13.80
C GLY A 259 -9.65 -11.30 -14.51
N PRO A 260 -9.26 -10.18 -13.88
CA PRO A 260 -8.52 -9.08 -14.50
C PRO A 260 -7.00 -9.34 -14.60
N ARG A 261 -6.63 -10.59 -14.75
CA ARG A 261 -5.24 -11.03 -14.95
C ARG A 261 -5.19 -12.26 -15.83
N TRP A 262 -4.36 -12.23 -16.85
CA TRP A 262 -4.07 -13.40 -17.68
C TRP A 262 -2.59 -13.76 -17.57
N VAL A 263 -2.29 -15.04 -17.32
CA VAL A 263 -0.92 -15.53 -17.20
C VAL A 263 -0.74 -16.87 -17.88
N TYR A 264 0.46 -17.11 -18.39
CA TYR A 264 0.93 -18.37 -18.89
C TYR A 264 1.82 -19.05 -17.85
N ASN A 265 1.54 -20.31 -17.52
CA ASN A 265 2.30 -21.11 -16.56
C ASN A 265 3.02 -22.24 -17.29
N ALA A 266 4.33 -22.21 -17.28
CA ALA A 266 5.18 -23.21 -17.93
C ALA A 266 5.23 -24.57 -17.22
N THR A 267 4.71 -24.69 -15.97
CA THR A 267 4.69 -25.94 -15.19
C THR A 267 6.05 -26.65 -15.11
N ASP A 268 7.10 -25.89 -14.81
CA ASP A 268 8.49 -26.36 -14.71
C ASP A 268 9.06 -26.96 -16.02
N GLN A 269 8.37 -26.84 -17.15
CA GLN A 269 8.90 -27.24 -18.45
C GLN A 269 9.98 -26.28 -18.93
N LEU A 270 10.96 -26.80 -19.62
CA LEU A 270 11.93 -26.00 -20.35
C LEU A 270 11.26 -25.41 -21.60
N LEU A 271 11.25 -24.11 -21.69
CA LEU A 271 10.75 -23.37 -22.87
C LEU A 271 11.88 -23.23 -23.89
N SER A 272 11.66 -23.70 -25.09
CA SER A 272 12.58 -23.61 -26.22
C SER A 272 11.82 -23.18 -27.46
N GLN A 273 12.41 -22.35 -28.32
CA GLN A 273 11.75 -21.76 -29.49
C GLN A 273 10.35 -21.21 -29.11
N PHE A 274 10.29 -20.54 -27.97
CA PHE A 274 9.05 -20.04 -27.37
C PHE A 274 8.83 -18.58 -27.73
N ARG A 275 7.64 -18.27 -28.23
CA ARG A 275 7.18 -16.90 -28.44
C ARG A 275 5.78 -16.75 -27.88
N LEU A 276 5.63 -15.77 -27.00
CA LEU A 276 4.32 -15.33 -26.50
C LEU A 276 4.12 -13.85 -26.86
N THR A 277 3.07 -13.57 -27.61
CA THR A 277 2.63 -12.21 -27.94
C THR A 277 1.26 -11.98 -27.33
N THR A 278 1.16 -11.01 -26.42
CA THR A 278 -0.09 -10.63 -25.77
C THR A 278 -0.46 -9.20 -26.15
N ILE A 279 -1.64 -9.01 -26.70
CA ILE A 279 -2.18 -7.70 -27.10
C ILE A 279 -3.30 -7.36 -26.12
N ALA A 280 -3.07 -6.37 -25.27
CA ALA A 280 -4.03 -5.86 -24.32
C ALA A 280 -4.71 -4.60 -24.87
N ASN A 281 -5.98 -4.69 -25.23
CA ASN A 281 -6.77 -3.61 -25.83
C ASN A 281 -7.43 -2.75 -24.74
N PHE A 282 -6.65 -2.31 -23.76
CA PHE A 282 -7.12 -1.45 -22.67
C PHE A 282 -5.99 -0.62 -22.05
N ARG A 283 -6.37 0.49 -21.44
CA ARG A 283 -5.43 1.40 -20.74
C ARG A 283 -4.82 0.77 -19.49
N ASN A 284 -3.59 1.16 -19.19
CA ASN A 284 -2.85 0.72 -18.02
C ASN A 284 -2.61 -0.80 -17.97
N ALA A 285 -2.44 -1.42 -19.13
CA ALA A 285 -1.92 -2.78 -19.17
C ALA A 285 -0.47 -2.81 -18.74
N ASP A 286 -0.09 -3.80 -17.94
CA ASP A 286 1.29 -4.02 -17.50
C ASP A 286 1.59 -5.52 -17.44
N PHE A 287 2.87 -5.88 -17.42
CA PHE A 287 3.27 -7.29 -17.36
C PHE A 287 3.31 -7.79 -15.92
N ALA A 288 2.85 -9.04 -15.73
CA ALA A 288 2.83 -9.73 -14.44
C ALA A 288 4.09 -10.57 -14.23
N SER A 289 4.51 -10.72 -12.97
CA SER A 289 5.60 -11.58 -12.54
C SER A 289 7.00 -11.09 -12.86
N GLY A 290 7.87 -10.62 -12.48
CA GLY A 290 9.30 -10.28 -12.64
C GLY A 290 10.00 -10.74 -13.94
N ILE A 291 9.25 -11.27 -14.94
CA ILE A 291 9.77 -11.65 -16.26
C ILE A 291 9.45 -10.54 -17.25
N VAL A 292 10.48 -9.76 -17.55
CA VAL A 292 10.36 -8.59 -18.44
C VAL A 292 10.14 -9.04 -19.88
N PRO A 293 9.15 -8.48 -20.62
CA PRO A 293 9.00 -8.73 -22.04
C PRO A 293 10.24 -8.26 -22.83
N HIS A 294 10.57 -8.95 -23.89
CA HIS A 294 11.63 -8.53 -24.82
C HIS A 294 11.23 -7.28 -25.61
N GLU A 295 9.95 -7.14 -25.90
CA GLU A 295 9.43 -6.01 -26.63
C GLU A 295 8.09 -5.55 -26.05
N ILE A 296 7.93 -4.24 -25.90
CA ILE A 296 6.70 -3.58 -25.52
C ILE A 296 6.38 -2.52 -26.57
N LYS A 297 5.23 -2.65 -27.23
CA LYS A 297 4.73 -1.67 -28.19
C LYS A 297 3.40 -1.12 -27.72
N SER A 298 3.30 0.20 -27.57
CA SER A 298 2.05 0.87 -27.23
C SER A 298 1.51 1.62 -28.42
N ASP A 299 0.25 1.40 -28.73
CA ASP A 299 -0.47 2.10 -29.80
C ASP A 299 -1.83 2.57 -29.28
N GLY A 300 -1.91 3.86 -28.93
CA GLY A 300 -3.10 4.45 -28.32
C GLY A 300 -3.46 3.81 -26.98
N ASP A 301 -4.62 3.16 -26.92
CA ASP A 301 -5.13 2.46 -25.74
C ASP A 301 -4.71 0.98 -25.67
N SER A 302 -4.01 0.48 -26.70
CA SER A 302 -3.55 -0.90 -26.79
C SER A 302 -2.07 -1.02 -26.49
N THR A 303 -1.67 -2.09 -25.80
CA THR A 303 -0.27 -2.40 -25.53
C THR A 303 0.01 -3.86 -25.88
N GLN A 304 1.03 -4.07 -26.69
CA GLN A 304 1.52 -5.40 -27.06
C GLN A 304 2.77 -5.72 -26.24
N PHE A 305 2.79 -6.89 -25.63
CA PHE A 305 3.92 -7.46 -24.91
C PHE A 305 4.40 -8.71 -25.65
N THR A 306 5.71 -8.87 -25.83
CA THR A 306 6.29 -10.04 -26.49
C THR A 306 7.42 -10.63 -25.68
N TRP A 307 7.32 -11.91 -25.34
CA TRP A 307 8.39 -12.71 -24.73
C TRP A 307 8.93 -13.70 -25.75
N ILE A 308 10.24 -13.80 -25.85
CA ILE A 308 10.93 -14.70 -26.79
C ILE A 308 12.01 -15.45 -26.03
N PHE A 309 11.99 -16.77 -26.11
CA PHE A 309 13.02 -17.64 -25.54
C PHE A 309 13.48 -18.61 -26.61
N ASP A 310 14.66 -18.33 -27.18
CA ASP A 310 15.19 -19.11 -28.32
C ASP A 310 15.83 -20.44 -27.85
N GLU A 311 16.44 -20.42 -26.66
CA GLU A 311 17.08 -21.58 -26.06
C GLU A 311 16.28 -22.10 -24.85
N ASN A 312 16.71 -23.23 -24.27
CA ASN A 312 16.08 -23.86 -23.12
C ASN A 312 16.07 -22.93 -21.91
N VAL A 313 14.92 -22.36 -21.58
CA VAL A 313 14.72 -21.46 -20.45
C VAL A 313 13.77 -22.08 -19.44
N SER A 314 14.19 -22.13 -18.18
CA SER A 314 13.33 -22.55 -17.06
C SER A 314 12.63 -21.35 -16.45
N VAL A 315 11.31 -21.40 -16.37
CA VAL A 315 10.47 -20.35 -15.82
C VAL A 315 9.64 -20.94 -14.67
N ARG A 316 9.83 -20.42 -13.46
CA ARG A 316 9.09 -20.89 -12.26
C ARG A 316 7.76 -20.18 -12.06
N ASN A 317 7.74 -18.86 -12.31
CA ASN A 317 6.57 -18.04 -12.04
C ASN A 317 5.72 -17.86 -13.29
N PRO A 318 4.39 -17.96 -13.22
CA PRO A 318 3.51 -17.61 -14.33
C PRO A 318 3.75 -16.16 -14.75
N PHE A 319 3.77 -15.88 -16.05
CA PHE A 319 3.97 -14.55 -16.61
C PHE A 319 2.89 -14.19 -17.63
N GLY A 320 2.62 -12.90 -17.80
CA GLY A 320 1.52 -12.44 -18.65
C GLY A 320 1.16 -10.99 -18.39
N VAL A 321 -0.12 -10.66 -18.49
CA VAL A 321 -0.62 -9.28 -18.45
C VAL A 321 -1.71 -9.10 -17.41
N PHE A 322 -1.70 -7.93 -16.77
CA PHE A 322 -2.74 -7.49 -15.83
C PHE A 322 -3.05 -6.00 -16.01
N THR A 323 -4.13 -5.54 -15.39
CA THR A 323 -4.43 -4.10 -15.35
C THR A 323 -3.66 -3.48 -14.19
N ALA A 324 -2.67 -2.65 -14.50
CA ALA A 324 -1.95 -1.92 -13.46
C ALA A 324 -2.90 -0.94 -12.76
N THR A 325 -3.08 -1.13 -11.49
CA THR A 325 -3.66 -0.09 -10.64
C THR A 325 -2.59 0.98 -10.43
N LYS A 326 -2.98 2.25 -10.46
CA LYS A 326 -2.03 3.33 -10.15
C LYS A 326 -1.31 2.94 -8.84
N PRO A 327 0.04 2.93 -8.85
CA PRO A 327 0.78 2.57 -7.64
C PRO A 327 0.26 3.42 -6.50
N ILE A 328 0.13 2.80 -5.30
CA ILE A 328 -0.25 3.51 -4.08
C ILE A 328 0.90 4.49 -3.79
N GLY A 329 0.98 5.55 -4.59
CA GLY A 329 1.96 6.60 -4.38
C GLY A 329 1.63 7.31 -3.07
N LYS A 330 2.61 7.37 -2.16
CA LYS A 330 2.56 8.18 -0.94
C LYS A 330 1.66 7.66 0.20
N THR A 331 1.52 6.34 0.34
CA THR A 331 0.97 5.69 1.54
C THR A 331 1.93 5.86 2.71
N GLY A 332 2.13 6.75 3.41
CA GLY A 332 3.06 6.88 4.55
C GLY A 332 3.35 8.33 4.93
N ILE A 333 3.00 9.29 4.06
CA ILE A 333 3.24 10.70 4.32
C ILE A 333 2.15 11.27 5.24
N MET A 334 0.87 10.99 4.94
CA MET A 334 -0.26 11.48 5.75
C MET A 334 -0.28 10.94 7.17
N PRO A 335 -0.10 9.64 7.45
CA PRO A 335 0.04 9.17 8.81
C PRO A 335 1.18 9.83 9.58
N ARG A 336 2.33 10.03 8.93
CA ARG A 336 3.48 10.74 9.55
C ARG A 336 3.16 12.20 9.85
N LEU A 337 2.48 12.88 8.92
CA LEU A 337 2.04 14.24 9.12
C LEU A 337 1.07 14.35 10.31
N LEU A 338 0.09 13.45 10.38
CA LEU A 338 -0.88 13.43 11.47
C LEU A 338 -0.23 13.11 12.83
N LEU A 339 0.81 12.26 12.85
CA LEU A 339 1.61 11.99 14.06
C LEU A 339 2.34 13.24 14.54
N LEU A 340 2.93 13.99 13.63
CA LEU A 340 3.73 15.17 13.96
C LEU A 340 2.89 16.44 14.12
N ALA A 341 1.63 16.43 13.71
CA ALA A 341 0.74 17.58 13.76
C ALA A 341 0.64 18.23 15.15
N PRO A 342 0.55 17.49 16.28
CA PRO A 342 0.53 18.12 17.60
C PRO A 342 1.84 18.84 17.93
N ALA A 343 2.99 18.29 17.55
CA ALA A 343 4.29 18.91 17.77
C ALA A 343 4.47 20.16 16.90
N LEU A 344 4.06 20.10 15.63
CA LEU A 344 4.06 21.23 14.70
C LEU A 344 3.13 22.35 15.19
N PHE A 345 1.96 21.96 15.68
CA PHE A 345 1.00 22.89 16.26
C PHE A 345 1.57 23.60 17.49
N LEU A 346 2.20 22.87 18.43
CA LEU A 346 2.84 23.44 19.59
C LEU A 346 3.95 24.41 19.21
N TRP A 347 4.79 24.04 18.25
CA TRP A 347 5.86 24.90 17.76
C TRP A 347 5.33 26.19 17.14
N TRP A 348 4.32 26.08 16.30
CA TRP A 348 3.68 27.24 15.68
C TRP A 348 3.01 28.16 16.71
N ILE A 349 2.24 27.60 17.65
CA ILE A 349 1.59 28.38 18.71
C ILE A 349 2.62 29.07 19.61
N LEU A 350 3.72 28.39 19.92
CA LEU A 350 4.83 28.97 20.69
C LEU A 350 5.44 30.20 19.97
N LEU A 351 5.70 30.07 18.67
CA LEU A 351 6.20 31.19 17.86
C LEU A 351 5.22 32.38 17.86
N LEU A 352 3.93 32.11 17.69
CA LEU A 352 2.89 33.15 17.75
C LEU A 352 2.82 33.81 19.12
N TYR A 353 2.85 33.02 20.19
CA TYR A 353 2.78 33.55 21.58
C TYR A 353 3.98 34.39 21.94
N LEU A 354 5.20 34.01 21.58
CA LEU A 354 6.42 34.74 21.86
C LEU A 354 6.53 36.03 21.02
N SER A 355 5.94 36.05 19.83
CA SER A 355 6.07 37.19 18.89
C SER A 355 4.91 38.19 18.96
N LEU A 356 3.78 37.81 19.53
CA LEU A 356 2.56 38.61 19.53
C LEU A 356 1.85 38.58 20.89
N PRO A 357 1.34 39.73 21.38
CA PRO A 357 0.45 39.74 22.54
C PRO A 357 -0.92 39.14 22.14
N MET A 358 -1.06 37.81 22.17
CA MET A 358 -2.29 37.14 21.80
C MET A 358 -3.22 36.95 23.00
N SER A 359 -4.51 37.25 22.79
CA SER A 359 -5.55 36.85 23.73
C SER A 359 -5.84 35.36 23.62
N LEU A 360 -6.34 34.75 24.72
CA LEU A 360 -6.76 33.33 24.73
C LEU A 360 -7.79 33.04 23.63
N LYS A 361 -8.66 33.98 23.32
CA LYS A 361 -9.64 33.88 22.24
C LYS A 361 -8.97 33.72 20.87
N ASN A 362 -7.97 34.57 20.58
CA ASN A 362 -7.26 34.51 19.30
C ASN A 362 -6.44 33.22 19.17
N LEU A 363 -5.86 32.77 20.29
CA LEU A 363 -5.16 31.46 20.32
C LEU A 363 -6.09 30.30 20.02
N ALA A 364 -7.29 30.28 20.62
CA ALA A 364 -8.31 29.24 20.34
C ALA A 364 -8.78 29.27 18.87
N ILE A 365 -8.99 30.46 18.31
CA ILE A 365 -9.35 30.61 16.89
C ILE A 365 -8.22 30.09 15.99
N ALA A 366 -6.97 30.48 16.25
CA ALA A 366 -5.81 30.01 15.48
C ALA A 366 -5.71 28.45 15.52
N ALA A 367 -5.91 27.87 16.70
CA ALA A 367 -5.93 26.42 16.88
C ALA A 367 -7.04 25.74 16.04
N GLY A 368 -8.24 26.28 16.10
CA GLY A 368 -9.37 25.78 15.30
C GLY A 368 -9.09 25.84 13.80
N ILE A 369 -8.52 26.94 13.31
CA ILE A 369 -8.12 27.12 11.91
C ILE A 369 -7.06 26.08 11.50
N PHE A 370 -6.04 25.86 12.33
CA PHE A 370 -4.99 24.87 12.04
C PHE A 370 -5.55 23.45 11.86
N PHE A 371 -6.39 23.01 12.80
CA PHE A 371 -6.99 21.68 12.72
C PHE A 371 -8.00 21.58 11.58
N ALA A 372 -8.77 22.63 11.29
CA ALA A 372 -9.65 22.65 10.11
C ALA A 372 -8.85 22.54 8.80
N CYS A 373 -7.73 23.25 8.69
CA CYS A 373 -6.82 23.15 7.55
C CYS A 373 -6.23 21.73 7.42
N LEU A 374 -5.81 21.11 8.52
CA LEU A 374 -5.28 19.75 8.53
C LEU A 374 -6.36 18.73 8.11
N LEU A 375 -7.60 18.87 8.60
CA LEU A 375 -8.74 18.05 8.22
C LEU A 375 -9.04 18.20 6.72
N THR A 376 -9.08 19.42 6.23
CA THR A 376 -9.32 19.72 4.81
C THR A 376 -8.23 19.11 3.94
N LEU A 377 -6.96 19.18 4.35
CA LEU A 377 -5.83 18.55 3.67
C LEU A 377 -6.06 17.03 3.50
N THR A 378 -6.53 16.34 4.52
CA THR A 378 -6.75 14.87 4.44
C THR A 378 -7.82 14.50 3.41
N TYR A 379 -8.83 15.33 3.23
CA TYR A 379 -9.86 15.12 2.20
C TYR A 379 -9.39 15.54 0.81
N LEU A 380 -8.74 16.69 0.70
CA LEU A 380 -8.26 17.21 -0.59
C LEU A 380 -7.17 16.32 -1.18
N ALA A 381 -6.28 15.77 -0.36
CA ALA A 381 -5.24 14.83 -0.79
C ALA A 381 -5.76 13.52 -1.40
N ARG A 382 -7.06 13.23 -1.29
CA ARG A 382 -7.70 12.10 -1.98
C ARG A 382 -8.04 12.43 -3.44
N VAL A 383 -8.26 13.71 -3.73
CA VAL A 383 -8.70 14.17 -5.05
C VAL A 383 -7.52 14.69 -5.88
N MET A 384 -6.53 15.30 -5.23
CA MET A 384 -5.36 15.89 -5.87
C MET A 384 -4.07 15.54 -5.11
N ASN A 385 -2.91 15.91 -5.67
CA ASN A 385 -1.62 15.71 -4.99
C ASN A 385 -1.59 16.49 -3.67
N ALA A 386 -1.11 15.84 -2.59
CA ALA A 386 -1.06 16.41 -1.25
C ALA A 386 -0.26 17.73 -1.17
N GLU A 387 0.77 17.87 -1.99
CA GLU A 387 1.60 19.08 -2.10
C GLU A 387 0.80 20.27 -2.64
N ILE A 388 0.03 20.04 -3.72
CA ILE A 388 -0.84 21.07 -4.33
C ILE A 388 -1.97 21.42 -3.35
N ALA A 389 -2.57 20.41 -2.73
CA ALA A 389 -3.61 20.58 -1.72
C ALA A 389 -3.12 21.46 -0.58
N TRP A 390 -1.90 21.19 -0.05
CA TRP A 390 -1.33 21.99 1.03
C TRP A 390 -0.97 23.41 0.59
N LEU A 391 -0.49 23.61 -0.62
CA LEU A 391 -0.21 24.95 -1.16
C LEU A 391 -1.48 25.81 -1.18
N ILE A 392 -2.60 25.25 -1.64
CA ILE A 392 -3.91 25.95 -1.64
C ILE A 392 -4.34 26.27 -0.20
N ILE A 393 -4.27 25.28 0.69
CA ILE A 393 -4.69 25.45 2.10
C ILE A 393 -3.80 26.47 2.83
N SER A 394 -2.50 26.50 2.50
CA SER A 394 -1.55 27.45 3.07
C SER A 394 -1.93 28.90 2.78
N LEU A 395 -2.41 29.20 1.57
CA LEU A 395 -2.90 30.53 1.21
C LEU A 395 -4.14 30.91 2.04
N ILE A 396 -5.05 29.95 2.24
CA ILE A 396 -6.24 30.15 3.08
C ILE A 396 -5.83 30.38 4.54
N LEU A 397 -4.90 29.56 5.07
CA LEU A 397 -4.38 29.69 6.43
C LEU A 397 -3.74 31.06 6.63
N LEU A 398 -2.91 31.52 5.71
CA LEU A 398 -2.29 32.87 5.78
C LEU A 398 -3.33 33.98 5.76
N GLY A 399 -4.37 33.90 4.95
CA GLY A 399 -5.46 34.86 4.91
C GLY A 399 -6.19 34.99 6.25
N PHE A 400 -6.52 33.83 6.87
CA PHE A 400 -7.16 33.84 8.20
C PHE A 400 -6.24 34.39 9.29
N ILE A 401 -4.97 34.00 9.30
CA ILE A 401 -4.00 34.46 10.32
C ILE A 401 -3.72 35.95 10.16
N TYR A 402 -3.67 36.49 8.94
CA TYR A 402 -3.56 37.91 8.71
C TYR A 402 -4.70 38.69 9.38
N GLY A 403 -5.92 38.18 9.31
CA GLY A 403 -7.10 38.76 9.93
C GLY A 403 -7.09 38.76 11.48
N LEU A 404 -6.24 37.91 12.11
CA LEU A 404 -6.08 37.89 13.57
C LEU A 404 -5.15 38.97 14.10
N GLY A 405 -4.36 39.62 13.25
CA GLY A 405 -3.43 40.70 13.64
C GLY A 405 -4.17 42.00 13.93
N ALA A 406 -3.97 42.56 15.13
CA ALA A 406 -4.60 43.83 15.52
C ALA A 406 -4.07 45.04 14.73
N ASN A 407 -2.83 44.97 14.25
CA ASN A 407 -2.13 46.02 13.49
C ASN A 407 -1.34 45.39 12.33
N ARG A 408 -0.93 46.20 11.33
CA ARG A 408 -0.15 45.69 10.18
C ARG A 408 1.13 44.95 10.59
N HIS A 409 1.85 45.45 11.60
CA HIS A 409 3.07 44.80 12.10
C HIS A 409 2.76 43.45 12.78
N ALA A 410 1.71 43.39 13.58
CA ALA A 410 1.26 42.17 14.21
C ALA A 410 0.77 41.13 13.16
N ALA A 411 0.08 41.59 12.12
CA ALA A 411 -0.35 40.74 11.02
C ALA A 411 0.83 40.14 10.21
N LEU A 412 1.86 40.98 9.93
CA LEU A 412 3.08 40.50 9.27
C LEU A 412 3.86 39.52 10.14
N ALA A 413 3.99 39.82 11.45
CA ALA A 413 4.60 38.89 12.40
C ALA A 413 3.87 37.55 12.44
N ALA A 414 2.52 37.55 12.46
CA ALA A 414 1.70 36.35 12.44
C ALA A 414 1.91 35.54 11.15
N ILE A 415 2.04 36.21 10.00
CA ILE A 415 2.35 35.55 8.72
C ILE A 415 3.72 34.86 8.77
N ILE A 416 4.77 35.57 9.20
CA ILE A 416 6.14 35.05 9.26
C ILE A 416 6.18 33.82 10.20
N CYS A 417 5.58 33.94 11.40
CA CYS A 417 5.50 32.84 12.35
C CYS A 417 4.73 31.63 11.77
N THR A 418 3.68 31.87 10.98
CA THR A 418 2.89 30.81 10.35
C THR A 418 3.65 30.13 9.22
N ILE A 419 4.38 30.89 8.40
CA ILE A 419 5.25 30.31 7.36
C ILE A 419 6.32 29.43 8.01
N ALA A 420 7.01 29.95 9.03
CA ALA A 420 8.10 29.26 9.70
C ALA A 420 7.63 28.05 10.52
N GLY A 421 6.51 28.16 11.24
CA GLY A 421 6.05 27.15 12.21
C GLY A 421 5.06 26.13 11.68
N ALA A 422 4.27 26.47 10.67
CA ALA A 422 3.22 25.59 10.17
C ALA A 422 3.38 25.23 8.67
N ILE A 423 3.58 26.21 7.79
CA ILE A 423 3.53 25.97 6.35
C ILE A 423 4.76 25.19 5.88
N LEU A 424 5.96 25.70 6.14
CA LEU A 424 7.21 25.08 5.71
C LEU A 424 7.44 23.70 6.35
N PRO A 425 7.22 23.49 7.68
CA PRO A 425 7.39 22.16 8.27
C PRO A 425 6.40 21.11 7.73
N VAL A 426 5.14 21.50 7.53
CA VAL A 426 4.15 20.58 6.94
C VAL A 426 4.51 20.27 5.48
N PHE A 427 4.89 21.26 4.71
CA PHE A 427 5.33 21.07 3.33
C PHE A 427 6.57 20.19 3.24
N ALA A 428 7.53 20.35 4.18
CA ALA A 428 8.70 19.51 4.29
C ALA A 428 8.38 18.02 4.52
N LEU A 429 7.29 17.71 5.22
CA LEU A 429 6.83 16.34 5.43
C LEU A 429 6.12 15.74 4.22
N LEU A 430 5.57 16.58 3.34
CA LEU A 430 4.86 16.16 2.13
C LEU A 430 5.79 15.90 0.94
N ILE A 431 6.93 16.58 0.89
CA ILE A 431 7.90 16.45 -0.21
C ILE A 431 8.97 15.41 0.17
N PRO A 432 9.25 14.41 -0.66
CA PRO A 432 10.40 13.55 -0.47
C PRO A 432 11.71 14.39 -0.58
N PHE A 433 12.63 14.19 0.34
CA PHE A 433 13.93 14.91 0.43
C PHE A 433 13.88 16.37 0.89
N SER A 434 13.05 16.68 1.82
CA SER A 434 12.74 18.03 2.27
C SER A 434 13.63 18.59 3.38
N GLY A 435 14.82 18.05 3.61
CA GLY A 435 15.77 18.55 4.63
C GLY A 435 16.05 20.06 4.52
N LEU A 436 16.15 20.58 3.29
CA LEU A 436 16.34 22.02 3.03
C LEU A 436 15.16 22.87 3.56
N THR A 437 13.94 22.44 3.28
CA THR A 437 12.72 23.16 3.69
C THR A 437 12.58 23.17 5.22
N LEU A 438 12.93 22.05 5.89
CA LEU A 438 12.91 21.96 7.35
C LEU A 438 14.00 22.84 7.98
N SER A 439 15.19 22.88 7.39
CA SER A 439 16.28 23.73 7.80
C SER A 439 15.93 25.22 7.64
N LEU A 440 15.28 25.57 6.53
CA LEU A 440 14.80 26.93 6.28
C LEU A 440 13.74 27.34 7.32
N ALA A 441 12.80 26.46 7.64
CA ALA A 441 11.80 26.70 8.68
C ALA A 441 12.46 26.95 10.05
N GLY A 442 13.45 26.13 10.41
CA GLY A 442 14.23 26.29 11.64
C GLY A 442 15.00 27.60 11.68
N LEU A 443 15.72 27.95 10.62
CA LEU A 443 16.48 29.20 10.52
C LEU A 443 15.57 30.41 10.61
N LEU A 444 14.44 30.43 9.91
CA LEU A 444 13.47 31.53 10.02
C LEU A 444 12.89 31.63 11.42
N SER A 445 12.60 30.52 12.09
CA SER A 445 12.09 30.54 13.46
C SER A 445 13.11 31.12 14.44
N VAL A 446 14.36 30.66 14.40
CA VAL A 446 15.45 31.12 15.27
C VAL A 446 15.80 32.59 14.97
N GLY A 447 15.94 32.92 13.70
CA GLY A 447 16.22 34.30 13.27
C GLY A 447 15.13 35.29 13.72
N TRP A 448 13.86 34.87 13.58
CA TRP A 448 12.73 35.68 14.02
C TRP A 448 12.74 35.92 15.55
N LEU A 449 12.95 34.84 16.34
CA LEU A 449 13.03 34.94 17.79
C LEU A 449 14.21 35.81 18.25
N ALA A 450 15.38 35.71 17.58
CA ALA A 450 16.57 36.54 17.91
C ALA A 450 16.38 38.02 17.62
N ILE A 451 15.51 38.41 16.69
CA ILE A 451 15.21 39.83 16.38
C ILE A 451 14.20 40.41 17.37
N HIS A 452 13.32 39.58 17.95
CA HIS A 452 12.22 40.04 18.82
C HIS A 452 12.47 39.85 20.33
N HIS A 453 13.58 39.27 20.70
CA HIS A 453 14.15 39.22 22.04
C HIS A 453 15.42 40.05 22.12
#